data_0fc2acc3790ba51b9d96c2354f35febf
#
_entry.id   0fc2acc3790ba51b9d96c2354f35febf
#
_cell.length_a   1.000
_cell.length_b   1.000
_cell.length_c   1.000
_cell.angle_alpha   90.00
_cell.angle_beta   90.00
_cell.angle_gamma   90.00
#
_symmetry.space_group_name_H-M   'P 1'
#
loop_
_entity.id
_entity.type
_entity.pdbx_description
1 polymer ?
#
loop_
_entity_poly.entity_id
_entity_poly.type
_entity_poly.pdbx_seq_one_letter_code
_entity_poly.pdbx_strand_id
1 'polypeptide(L)'
;VIQRTLIFAGGLLVLVLMLAPSLDFLAGNTAAPSTGAAEPAAITTVAPPVAAGEGPGEGSTAIDRDAGGRFHVAAMVNDQPLRLLVDTGADTLALSEADARAVGVVPESAAFTVLVNTASGTGSAAHARVDRLEVAGHDLGGVDALVVRGLGTSLLGMAVLRRVGTVTLSGDRMFIGN
;
A
#
# COMPACT_ATOMS: atom_id res chain seq x y z
N VAL A 1 -37.96 -27.36 -5.81
CA VAL A 1 -37.47 -26.75 -4.53
C VAL A 1 -36.27 -27.53 -3.98
N ILE A 2 -35.56 -28.37 -4.77
CA ILE A 2 -34.47 -29.27 -4.26
C ILE A 2 -33.10 -29.00 -4.91
N GLN A 3 -32.83 -27.82 -5.44
CA GLN A 3 -31.58 -27.58 -6.16
C GLN A 3 -30.73 -26.39 -5.63
N ARG A 4 -30.90 -25.98 -4.37
CA ARG A 4 -30.15 -24.86 -3.80
C ARG A 4 -29.24 -25.17 -2.61
N THR A 5 -29.07 -26.45 -2.24
CA THR A 5 -28.35 -26.83 -1.00
C THR A 5 -27.00 -27.55 -1.23
N LEU A 6 -26.45 -27.60 -2.44
CA LEU A 6 -25.25 -28.41 -2.74
C LEU A 6 -23.98 -27.60 -3.10
N ILE A 7 -23.94 -26.29 -2.91
CA ILE A 7 -22.78 -25.44 -3.26
C ILE A 7 -21.94 -25.02 -2.04
N PHE A 8 -22.37 -25.28 -0.81
CA PHE A 8 -21.63 -24.84 0.40
C PHE A 8 -20.70 -25.89 1.03
N ALA A 9 -20.60 -27.11 0.47
CA ALA A 9 -19.76 -28.17 1.05
C ALA A 9 -18.34 -28.27 0.45
N GLY A 10 -18.01 -27.53 -0.61
CA GLY A 10 -16.72 -27.61 -1.30
C GLY A 10 -15.65 -26.62 -0.84
N GLY A 11 -16.02 -25.60 -0.06
CA GLY A 11 -15.10 -24.49 0.29
C GLY A 11 -14.28 -24.70 1.57
N LEU A 12 -14.59 -25.71 2.38
CA LEU A 12 -13.94 -25.86 3.70
C LEU A 12 -12.78 -26.87 3.74
N LEU A 13 -12.54 -27.61 2.66
CA LEU A 13 -11.51 -28.67 2.66
C LEU A 13 -10.12 -28.22 2.19
N VAL A 14 -9.96 -27.03 1.66
CA VAL A 14 -8.66 -26.53 1.16
C VAL A 14 -7.87 -25.72 2.19
N LEU A 15 -8.48 -25.34 3.31
CA LEU A 15 -7.83 -24.49 4.33
C LEU A 15 -7.08 -25.27 5.43
N VAL A 16 -7.12 -26.58 5.47
CA VAL A 16 -6.52 -27.39 6.56
C VAL A 16 -5.17 -28.02 6.20
N LEU A 17 -4.69 -27.88 4.94
CA LEU A 17 -3.45 -28.57 4.51
C LEU A 17 -2.19 -27.71 4.54
N MET A 18 -2.23 -26.48 5.08
CA MET A 18 -1.06 -25.57 5.16
C MET A 18 -0.56 -25.26 6.57
N LEU A 19 -0.93 -26.04 7.58
CA LEU A 19 -0.40 -25.91 8.94
C LEU A 19 0.19 -27.24 9.43
N ALA A 20 1.30 -27.66 8.82
CA ALA A 20 2.16 -28.67 9.44
C ALA A 20 3.50 -28.00 9.83
N PRO A 21 3.81 -27.81 11.11
CA PRO A 21 5.16 -27.44 11.51
C PRO A 21 6.06 -28.65 11.37
N SER A 22 7.13 -28.49 10.61
CA SER A 22 8.23 -29.46 10.49
C SER A 22 8.95 -29.54 11.84
N LEU A 23 8.68 -30.57 12.63
CA LEU A 23 9.48 -30.99 13.79
C LEU A 23 10.51 -32.00 13.30
N ASP A 24 11.69 -31.52 12.90
CA ASP A 24 12.88 -32.35 12.74
C ASP A 24 14.11 -31.52 13.05
N PHE A 25 14.40 -31.38 14.34
CA PHE A 25 15.72 -30.99 14.81
C PHE A 25 15.97 -31.52 16.23
N LEU A 26 16.23 -32.83 16.36
CA LEU A 26 16.88 -33.44 17.53
C LEU A 26 17.49 -34.78 17.12
N ALA A 27 18.71 -34.78 16.61
CA ALA A 27 19.59 -35.93 16.76
C ALA A 27 21.03 -35.39 16.79
N GLY A 28 21.64 -35.53 17.94
CA GLY A 28 22.96 -35.08 18.25
C GLY A 28 24.07 -35.81 17.47
N ASN A 29 25.16 -35.14 17.35
CA ASN A 29 26.44 -35.82 17.16
C ASN A 29 27.53 -35.13 17.97
N THR A 30 27.93 -35.86 19.03
CA THR A 30 29.13 -35.61 19.84
C THR A 30 30.36 -36.18 19.11
N ALA A 31 31.35 -35.39 18.83
CA ALA A 31 32.74 -35.82 18.75
C ALA A 31 33.70 -34.62 18.86
N ALA A 32 34.56 -34.66 19.85
CA ALA A 32 35.67 -33.76 20.12
C ALA A 32 36.98 -34.31 19.47
N PRO A 33 38.14 -33.73 19.74
CA PRO A 33 38.77 -32.64 19.04
C PRO A 33 40.03 -33.12 18.29
N SER A 34 40.49 -32.43 17.27
CA SER A 34 41.86 -32.57 16.77
C SER A 34 42.54 -31.22 16.56
N THR A 35 43.54 -31.01 17.34
CA THR A 35 44.60 -30.01 17.25
C THR A 35 45.26 -30.00 15.87
N GLY A 36 45.41 -28.81 15.27
CA GLY A 36 46.21 -28.63 14.07
C GLY A 36 46.37 -27.14 13.77
N ALA A 37 47.49 -26.59 14.20
CA ALA A 37 47.91 -25.24 13.89
C ALA A 37 48.24 -25.10 12.41
N ALA A 38 47.66 -24.11 11.74
CA ALA A 38 48.24 -23.39 10.60
C ALA A 38 47.46 -22.11 10.38
N GLU A 39 48.04 -21.00 10.75
CA GLU A 39 47.67 -19.69 10.30
C GLU A 39 47.99 -19.56 8.82
N PRO A 40 47.04 -19.08 8.00
CA PRO A 40 47.43 -18.15 6.95
C PRO A 40 46.52 -16.94 6.85
N ALA A 41 47.17 -15.80 6.89
CA ALA A 41 46.83 -14.55 6.19
C ALA A 41 45.35 -14.15 6.17
N ALA A 42 45.02 -13.20 7.00
CA ALA A 42 43.83 -12.35 6.87
C ALA A 42 43.78 -11.71 5.47
N ILE A 43 42.96 -12.26 4.59
CA ILE A 43 42.43 -11.50 3.46
C ILE A 43 41.32 -10.63 4.03
N THR A 44 41.66 -9.40 4.40
CA THR A 44 40.67 -8.36 4.64
C THR A 44 39.98 -8.07 3.32
N THR A 45 38.92 -8.82 3.05
CA THR A 45 37.95 -8.40 2.03
C THR A 45 37.23 -7.19 2.58
N VAL A 46 37.75 -6.01 2.26
CA VAL A 46 37.01 -4.76 2.42
C VAL A 46 35.79 -4.89 1.52
N ALA A 47 34.67 -5.26 2.11
CA ALA A 47 33.38 -5.07 1.44
C ALA A 47 33.31 -3.60 1.04
N PRO A 48 32.94 -3.29 -0.22
CA PRO A 48 32.72 -1.89 -0.60
C PRO A 48 31.72 -1.32 0.39
N PRO A 49 31.88 -0.05 0.83
CA PRO A 49 30.89 0.59 1.67
C PRO A 49 29.56 0.49 0.91
N VAL A 50 28.60 -0.22 1.51
CA VAL A 50 27.20 -0.11 1.10
C VAL A 50 26.93 1.38 1.22
N ALA A 51 26.76 2.05 0.07
CA ALA A 51 26.36 3.43 0.04
C ALA A 51 25.15 3.51 0.98
N ALA A 52 25.31 4.20 2.12
CA ALA A 52 24.19 4.58 2.96
C ALA A 52 23.26 5.32 2.01
N GLY A 53 22.10 4.69 1.70
CA GLY A 53 21.12 5.30 0.84
C GLY A 53 20.89 6.70 1.38
N GLU A 54 21.03 7.68 0.52
CA GLU A 54 20.73 9.07 0.83
C GLU A 54 19.37 9.05 1.53
N GLY A 55 19.33 9.53 2.76
CA GLY A 55 18.08 9.69 3.49
C GLY A 55 17.15 10.57 2.66
N PRO A 56 15.84 10.52 2.91
CA PRO A 56 14.88 11.32 2.15
C PRO A 56 15.33 12.76 2.11
N GLY A 57 15.32 13.37 0.91
CA GLY A 57 15.76 14.75 0.70
C GLY A 57 15.03 15.73 1.61
N GLU A 58 15.65 16.87 1.88
CA GLU A 58 14.98 17.99 2.55
C GLU A 58 13.71 18.35 1.79
N GLY A 59 12.55 18.30 2.46
CA GLY A 59 11.23 18.56 1.85
C GLY A 59 10.36 17.32 1.67
N SER A 60 10.83 16.11 2.01
CA SER A 60 9.99 14.91 1.97
C SER A 60 9.09 14.80 3.22
N THR A 61 7.85 14.36 3.02
CA THR A 61 6.91 14.05 4.11
C THR A 61 7.06 12.58 4.48
N ALA A 62 7.37 12.32 5.76
CA ALA A 62 7.44 10.97 6.31
C ALA A 62 6.07 10.50 6.80
N ILE A 63 5.69 9.29 6.46
CA ILE A 63 4.44 8.65 6.84
C ILE A 63 4.77 7.29 7.45
N ASP A 64 4.30 7.08 8.67
CA ASP A 64 4.47 5.79 9.34
C ASP A 64 3.38 4.79 8.88
N ARG A 65 3.75 3.51 8.85
CA ARG A 65 2.81 2.42 8.59
C ARG A 65 1.80 2.30 9.73
N ASP A 66 0.53 2.16 9.42
CA ASP A 66 -0.51 1.94 10.43
C ASP A 66 -0.49 0.49 10.96
N ALA A 67 -1.29 0.21 12.00
CA ALA A 67 -1.41 -1.13 12.58
C ALA A 67 -1.93 -2.19 11.59
N GLY A 68 -2.59 -1.78 10.51
CA GLY A 68 -3.03 -2.64 9.41
C GLY A 68 -1.97 -2.83 8.32
N GLY A 69 -0.76 -2.31 8.51
CA GLY A 69 0.34 -2.42 7.55
C GLY A 69 0.22 -1.46 6.36
N ARG A 70 -0.60 -0.40 6.44
CA ARG A 70 -0.90 0.52 5.33
C ARG A 70 -0.37 1.91 5.60
N PHE A 71 -0.19 2.69 4.55
CA PHE A 71 0.23 4.08 4.61
C PHE A 71 -0.94 5.01 4.33
N HIS A 72 -1.20 5.93 5.24
CA HIS A 72 -2.22 6.94 5.08
C HIS A 72 -1.59 8.33 5.18
N VAL A 73 -1.95 9.18 4.24
CA VAL A 73 -1.50 10.58 4.22
C VAL A 73 -2.67 11.51 4.53
N ALA A 74 -2.41 12.53 5.33
CA ALA A 74 -3.33 13.64 5.50
C ALA A 74 -3.26 14.56 4.27
N ALA A 75 -4.41 14.98 3.79
CA ALA A 75 -4.54 15.88 2.66
C ALA A 75 -5.64 16.91 2.89
N MET A 76 -5.55 18.05 2.24
CA MET A 76 -6.68 19.00 2.12
C MET A 76 -7.23 18.86 0.71
N VAL A 77 -8.51 18.54 0.59
CA VAL A 77 -9.21 18.39 -0.69
C VAL A 77 -10.32 19.42 -0.74
N ASN A 78 -10.25 20.37 -1.67
CA ASN A 78 -11.15 21.53 -1.71
C ASN A 78 -11.31 22.19 -0.33
N ASP A 79 -10.17 22.43 0.35
CA ASP A 79 -10.09 23.02 1.69
C ASP A 79 -10.75 22.19 2.82
N GLN A 80 -11.06 20.93 2.58
CA GLN A 80 -11.55 20.01 3.59
C GLN A 80 -10.51 18.92 3.90
N PRO A 81 -10.25 18.62 5.20
CA PRO A 81 -9.28 17.61 5.56
C PRO A 81 -9.79 16.21 5.26
N LEU A 82 -8.98 15.43 4.56
CA LEU A 82 -9.20 14.01 4.33
C LEU A 82 -7.96 13.19 4.71
N ARG A 83 -8.21 11.93 5.03
CA ARG A 83 -7.16 10.93 5.19
C ARG A 83 -7.23 9.94 4.03
N LEU A 84 -6.21 9.96 3.19
CA LEU A 84 -6.14 9.14 1.97
C LEU A 84 -5.21 7.95 2.19
N LEU A 85 -5.63 6.77 1.76
CA LEU A 85 -4.76 5.60 1.68
C LEU A 85 -3.85 5.73 0.47
N VAL A 86 -2.55 5.62 0.65
CA VAL A 86 -1.59 5.59 -0.47
C VAL A 86 -1.70 4.24 -1.15
N ASP A 87 -2.16 4.23 -2.40
CA ASP A 87 -2.38 3.02 -3.19
C ASP A 87 -1.73 3.13 -4.57
N THR A 88 -0.60 2.45 -4.73
CA THR A 88 0.13 2.39 -6.00
C THR A 88 -0.56 1.54 -7.06
N GLY A 89 -1.57 0.76 -6.68
CA GLY A 89 -2.42 0.00 -7.59
C GLY A 89 -3.58 0.81 -8.17
N ALA A 90 -3.88 1.99 -7.61
CA ALA A 90 -4.87 2.91 -8.15
C ALA A 90 -4.23 3.87 -9.15
N ASP A 91 -4.86 4.05 -10.30
CA ASP A 91 -4.34 4.95 -11.34
C ASP A 91 -4.50 6.43 -10.97
N THR A 92 -5.60 6.81 -10.30
CA THR A 92 -5.96 8.20 -10.01
C THR A 92 -6.40 8.38 -8.55
N LEU A 93 -6.76 9.61 -8.19
CA LEU A 93 -7.44 9.89 -6.93
C LEU A 93 -8.81 9.22 -6.95
N ALA A 94 -9.08 8.32 -5.99
CA ALA A 94 -10.39 7.70 -5.85
C ALA A 94 -11.01 8.13 -4.53
N LEU A 95 -12.18 8.75 -4.59
CA LEU A 95 -12.93 9.22 -3.44
C LEU A 95 -14.06 8.23 -3.11
N SER A 96 -14.24 7.94 -1.82
CA SER A 96 -15.47 7.33 -1.35
C SER A 96 -16.64 8.29 -1.57
N GLU A 97 -17.88 7.78 -1.68
CA GLU A 97 -19.04 8.65 -1.81
C GLU A 97 -19.22 9.58 -0.59
N ALA A 98 -18.80 9.13 0.60
CA ALA A 98 -18.86 9.92 1.83
C ALA A 98 -17.86 11.09 1.79
N ASP A 99 -16.60 10.80 1.47
CA ASP A 99 -15.55 11.80 1.37
C ASP A 99 -15.81 12.78 0.23
N ALA A 100 -16.28 12.28 -0.92
CA ALA A 100 -16.64 13.12 -2.06
C ALA A 100 -17.70 14.17 -1.68
N ARG A 101 -18.75 13.76 -0.95
CA ARG A 101 -19.74 14.70 -0.42
C ARG A 101 -19.12 15.72 0.54
N ALA A 102 -18.23 15.26 1.43
CA ALA A 102 -17.59 16.13 2.41
C ALA A 102 -16.75 17.23 1.74
N VAL A 103 -16.15 16.96 0.60
CA VAL A 103 -15.33 17.91 -0.15
C VAL A 103 -16.10 18.63 -1.27
N GLY A 104 -17.43 18.50 -1.29
CA GLY A 104 -18.29 19.20 -2.27
C GLY A 104 -18.31 18.59 -3.66
N VAL A 105 -17.79 17.35 -3.83
CA VAL A 105 -17.77 16.63 -5.11
C VAL A 105 -18.93 15.62 -5.13
N VAL A 106 -20.04 15.97 -5.77
CA VAL A 106 -21.26 15.16 -5.76
C VAL A 106 -21.72 14.87 -7.18
N PRO A 107 -21.22 13.79 -7.83
CA PRO A 107 -21.71 13.39 -9.16
C PRO A 107 -23.17 12.94 -9.08
N GLU A 108 -23.91 13.20 -10.14
CA GLU A 108 -25.26 12.65 -10.30
C GLU A 108 -25.24 11.13 -10.37
N SER A 109 -26.33 10.48 -9.92
CA SER A 109 -26.41 9.01 -9.93
C SER A 109 -26.24 8.39 -11.32
N ALA A 110 -26.67 9.08 -12.36
CA ALA A 110 -26.51 8.66 -13.76
C ALA A 110 -25.04 8.74 -14.27
N ALA A 111 -24.16 9.48 -13.60
CA ALA A 111 -22.76 9.63 -13.98
C ALA A 111 -21.88 8.42 -13.60
N PHE A 112 -22.38 7.48 -12.79
CA PHE A 112 -21.63 6.30 -12.35
C PHE A 112 -21.61 5.21 -13.44
N THR A 113 -20.97 5.50 -14.55
CA THR A 113 -20.90 4.63 -15.73
C THR A 113 -19.54 3.95 -15.91
N VAL A 114 -18.53 4.37 -15.15
CA VAL A 114 -17.18 3.81 -15.22
C VAL A 114 -17.13 2.51 -14.40
N LEU A 115 -16.66 1.43 -15.02
CA LEU A 115 -16.41 0.18 -14.30
C LEU A 115 -14.98 0.22 -13.75
N VAL A 116 -14.84 -0.08 -12.46
CA VAL A 116 -13.55 -0.15 -11.76
C VAL A 116 -13.41 -1.49 -11.07
N ASN A 117 -12.19 -2.03 -11.07
CA ASN A 117 -11.86 -3.21 -10.28
C ASN A 117 -11.37 -2.77 -8.91
N THR A 118 -12.00 -3.26 -7.87
CA THR A 118 -11.63 -3.02 -6.48
C THR A 118 -11.28 -4.34 -5.78
N ALA A 119 -10.67 -4.27 -4.62
CA ALA A 119 -10.40 -5.46 -3.81
C ALA A 119 -11.67 -6.26 -3.45
N SER A 120 -12.85 -5.62 -3.47
CA SER A 120 -14.16 -6.23 -3.21
C SER A 120 -14.87 -6.71 -4.48
N GLY A 121 -14.24 -6.59 -5.65
CA GLY A 121 -14.82 -6.95 -6.94
C GLY A 121 -15.04 -5.74 -7.86
N THR A 122 -15.83 -5.91 -8.90
CA THR A 122 -16.15 -4.83 -9.84
C THR A 122 -17.14 -3.85 -9.21
N GLY A 123 -16.78 -2.58 -9.23
CA GLY A 123 -17.60 -1.46 -8.76
C GLY A 123 -17.94 -0.49 -9.89
N SER A 124 -18.84 0.45 -9.61
CA SER A 124 -19.14 1.58 -10.51
C SER A 124 -18.57 2.88 -9.94
N ALA A 125 -18.08 3.72 -10.84
CA ALA A 125 -17.52 5.01 -10.50
C ALA A 125 -18.03 6.10 -11.45
N ALA A 126 -17.92 7.35 -11.00
CA ALA A 126 -18.19 8.54 -11.79
C ALA A 126 -16.91 9.37 -11.90
N HIS A 127 -16.63 9.89 -13.09
CA HIS A 127 -15.59 10.90 -13.26
C HIS A 127 -15.93 12.16 -12.47
N ALA A 128 -14.93 12.69 -11.81
CA ALA A 128 -15.02 13.90 -11.04
C ALA A 128 -13.71 14.70 -11.15
N ARG A 129 -13.74 15.94 -10.69
CA ARG A 129 -12.57 16.80 -10.61
C ARG A 129 -12.54 17.48 -9.25
N VAL A 130 -11.36 17.47 -8.64
CA VAL A 130 -11.04 18.21 -7.43
C VAL A 130 -10.33 19.49 -7.85
N ASP A 131 -10.82 20.62 -7.37
CA ASP A 131 -10.24 21.93 -7.75
C ASP A 131 -8.87 22.14 -7.12
N ARG A 132 -8.70 21.70 -5.86
CA ARG A 132 -7.46 21.83 -5.11
C ARG A 132 -7.19 20.59 -4.24
N LEU A 133 -5.96 20.11 -4.31
CA LEU A 133 -5.45 19.04 -3.46
C LEU A 133 -4.11 19.43 -2.87
N GLU A 134 -4.05 19.62 -1.55
CA GLU A 134 -2.78 19.77 -0.83
C GLU A 134 -2.42 18.44 -0.19
N VAL A 135 -1.25 17.92 -0.50
CA VAL A 135 -0.77 16.63 0.03
C VAL A 135 0.75 16.59 0.06
N ALA A 136 1.33 16.11 1.15
CA ALA A 136 2.77 15.99 1.33
C ALA A 136 3.53 17.30 1.03
N GLY A 137 2.97 18.46 1.41
CA GLY A 137 3.57 19.78 1.18
C GLY A 137 3.41 20.33 -0.25
N HIS A 138 2.71 19.62 -1.14
CA HIS A 138 2.45 20.05 -2.51
C HIS A 138 1.01 20.52 -2.67
N ASP A 139 0.84 21.65 -3.37
CA ASP A 139 -0.47 22.19 -3.77
C ASP A 139 -0.72 21.90 -5.25
N LEU A 140 -1.72 21.09 -5.52
CA LEU A 140 -2.06 20.60 -6.84
C LEU A 140 -3.44 21.12 -7.26
N GLY A 141 -3.49 22.00 -8.26
CA GLY A 141 -4.75 22.45 -8.86
C GLY A 141 -5.28 21.45 -9.89
N GLY A 142 -6.59 21.35 -9.95
CA GLY A 142 -7.32 20.62 -10.99
C GLY A 142 -6.95 19.15 -11.11
N VAL A 143 -7.22 18.35 -10.07
CA VAL A 143 -6.91 16.93 -10.01
C VAL A 143 -8.11 16.11 -10.50
N ASP A 144 -7.89 15.27 -11.52
CA ASP A 144 -8.90 14.33 -11.97
C ASP A 144 -9.06 13.21 -10.94
N ALA A 145 -10.31 12.84 -10.66
CA ALA A 145 -10.68 11.89 -9.64
C ALA A 145 -11.81 10.97 -10.13
N LEU A 146 -11.99 9.87 -9.43
CA LEU A 146 -13.16 9.02 -9.53
C LEU A 146 -13.90 9.02 -8.18
N VAL A 147 -15.21 9.19 -8.20
CA VAL A 147 -16.06 8.86 -7.04
C VAL A 147 -16.52 7.42 -7.21
N VAL A 148 -16.16 6.55 -6.28
CA VAL A 148 -16.37 5.10 -6.40
C VAL A 148 -17.42 4.63 -5.41
N ARG A 149 -18.47 3.97 -5.90
CA ARG A 149 -19.52 3.39 -5.06
C ARG A 149 -18.99 2.24 -4.21
N GLY A 150 -19.37 2.26 -2.94
CA GLY A 150 -18.99 1.21 -2.00
C GLY A 150 -17.51 1.23 -1.59
N LEU A 151 -16.74 2.23 -2.00
CA LEU A 151 -15.36 2.41 -1.54
C LEU A 151 -15.36 2.83 -0.06
N GLY A 152 -14.72 2.04 0.79
CA GLY A 152 -14.68 2.31 2.24
C GLY A 152 -13.66 3.36 2.67
N THR A 153 -12.63 3.60 1.86
CA THR A 153 -11.53 4.54 2.15
C THR A 153 -11.07 5.16 0.84
N SER A 154 -10.93 6.47 0.82
CA SER A 154 -10.41 7.19 -0.35
C SER A 154 -8.94 6.90 -0.58
N LEU A 155 -8.54 6.81 -1.85
CA LEU A 155 -7.22 6.36 -2.29
C LEU A 155 -6.45 7.48 -2.98
N LEU A 156 -5.19 7.61 -2.64
CA LEU A 156 -4.23 8.46 -3.35
C LEU A 156 -3.47 7.60 -4.37
N GLY A 157 -3.85 7.71 -5.63
CA GLY A 157 -3.30 6.88 -6.69
C GLY A 157 -2.08 7.48 -7.41
N MET A 158 -1.56 6.72 -8.37
CA MET A 158 -0.29 7.01 -9.07
C MET A 158 -0.28 8.34 -9.82
N ALA A 159 -1.43 8.80 -10.37
CA ALA A 159 -1.48 10.08 -11.07
C ALA A 159 -1.11 11.25 -10.16
N VAL A 160 -1.51 11.19 -8.87
CA VAL A 160 -1.15 12.20 -7.88
C VAL A 160 0.28 11.97 -7.38
N LEU A 161 0.64 10.73 -7.03
CA LEU A 161 1.97 10.41 -6.51
C LEU A 161 3.09 10.87 -7.45
N ARG A 162 2.92 10.74 -8.77
CA ARG A 162 3.89 11.24 -9.77
C ARG A 162 4.02 12.77 -9.78
N ARG A 163 3.00 13.51 -9.35
CA ARG A 163 3.02 14.97 -9.30
C ARG A 163 3.68 15.52 -8.03
N VAL A 164 3.72 14.72 -6.97
CA VAL A 164 4.32 15.10 -5.69
C VAL A 164 5.78 14.65 -5.54
N GLY A 165 6.33 13.95 -6.54
CA GLY A 165 7.74 13.58 -6.58
C GLY A 165 8.01 12.10 -6.34
N THR A 166 9.09 11.80 -5.62
CA THR A 166 9.54 10.43 -5.37
C THR A 166 8.79 9.82 -4.19
N VAL A 167 8.43 8.54 -4.31
CA VAL A 167 7.91 7.75 -3.20
C VAL A 167 8.95 6.71 -2.83
N THR A 168 9.49 6.81 -1.62
CA THR A 168 10.51 5.88 -1.10
C THR A 168 9.98 5.12 0.10
N LEU A 169 10.21 3.80 0.13
CA LEU A 169 9.90 2.95 1.27
C LEU A 169 11.19 2.58 2.01
N SER A 170 11.21 2.80 3.32
CA SER A 170 12.32 2.42 4.18
C SER A 170 11.78 1.81 5.47
N GLY A 171 11.80 0.48 5.57
CA GLY A 171 11.20 -0.25 6.67
C GLY A 171 9.69 0.03 6.80
N ASP A 172 9.28 0.51 7.97
CA ASP A 172 7.89 0.86 8.25
C ASP A 172 7.53 2.33 7.95
N ARG A 173 8.37 3.01 7.18
CA ARG A 173 8.15 4.38 6.76
C ARG A 173 8.08 4.53 5.25
N MET A 174 7.18 5.41 4.82
CA MET A 174 7.10 5.90 3.46
C MET A 174 7.47 7.38 3.47
N PHE A 175 8.27 7.80 2.51
CA PHE A 175 8.63 9.19 2.28
C PHE A 175 8.06 9.62 0.94
N ILE A 176 7.39 10.77 0.92
CA ILE A 176 6.80 11.36 -0.29
C ILE A 176 7.37 12.76 -0.46
N GLY A 177 7.87 13.07 -1.64
CA GLY A 177 8.46 14.36 -2.00
C GLY A 177 9.79 14.21 -2.69
N ASN A 178 10.51 15.31 -2.79
CA ASN A 178 11.85 15.36 -3.41
C ASN A 178 12.94 15.06 -2.39
#